data_6ae85b45ca1e2f8bd321d5e9089042fc
#
_entry.id   6ae85b45ca1e2f8bd321d5e9089042fc
#
_cell.length_a   1.000
_cell.length_b   1.000
_cell.length_c   1.000
_cell.angle_alpha   90.00
_cell.angle_beta   90.00
_cell.angle_gamma   90.00
#
_symmetry.space_group_name_H-M   'P 1'
#
loop_
_entity.id
_entity.type
_entity.pdbx_description
1 polymer ?
#
loop_
_entity_poly.entity_id
_entity_poly.type
_entity_poly.pdbx_seq_one_letter_code
_entity_poly.pdbx_strand_id
1 'polypeptide(L)'
;MNLTFILGIVGGFILLVLGMSIGGEPTIGPFDFTQLANFGDAASIFIVFGGTLATIIAGNPGKMIAKFPRHIGIIFNQKKFNPSSVIDEIVEFAQIARKNGLLALEERANQLEDPFFKKSIMLIVDGNDSDKVRDMLTSDIEQLSTRHDDVASMYEKASAAAPAFGMVGTLIGLINMLVNMDPEGGSSNIGKDMGVALITTFYGVILANLVFNPIANNLRTRDEEECLCRQLIVEGVMAIQSGENPKFIREKLEGYLEQNATGGGSEKKKGRGGRGKEQE
;
A
#
# COMPACT_ATOMS: atom_id res chain seq x y z
N MET A 1 2.21 13.93 -3.16
CA MET A 1 2.29 12.99 -4.31
C MET A 1 3.46 12.07 -4.06
N ASN A 2 3.24 10.76 -4.00
CA ASN A 2 4.33 9.78 -3.80
C ASN A 2 5.17 9.72 -5.08
N LEU A 3 6.13 10.66 -5.20
CA LEU A 3 7.01 10.75 -6.37
C LEU A 3 7.72 9.41 -6.63
N THR A 4 8.19 8.77 -5.56
CA THR A 4 8.86 7.46 -5.61
C THR A 4 7.97 6.37 -6.17
N PHE A 5 6.68 6.32 -5.76
CA PHE A 5 5.71 5.35 -6.26
C PHE A 5 5.44 5.55 -7.76
N ILE A 6 5.22 6.81 -8.19
CA ILE A 6 4.97 7.13 -9.59
C ILE A 6 6.21 6.83 -10.44
N LEU A 7 7.40 7.27 -9.99
CA LEU A 7 8.66 6.99 -10.68
C LEU A 7 8.92 5.48 -10.80
N GLY A 8 8.61 4.71 -9.76
CA GLY A 8 8.74 3.25 -9.77
C GLY A 8 7.85 2.59 -10.81
N ILE A 9 6.54 2.90 -10.81
CA ILE A 9 5.59 2.32 -11.76
C ILE A 9 5.89 2.77 -13.20
N VAL A 10 6.03 4.09 -13.41
CA VAL A 10 6.30 4.65 -14.75
C VAL A 10 7.65 4.17 -15.27
N GLY A 11 8.69 4.18 -14.43
CA GLY A 11 10.00 3.65 -14.78
C GLY A 11 9.96 2.17 -15.14
N GLY A 12 9.24 1.35 -14.37
CA GLY A 12 9.02 -0.06 -14.65
C GLY A 12 8.31 -0.28 -16.01
N PHE A 13 7.26 0.48 -16.31
CA PHE A 13 6.58 0.42 -17.60
C PHE A 13 7.49 0.85 -18.75
N ILE A 14 8.25 1.94 -18.59
CA ILE A 14 9.20 2.40 -19.61
C ILE A 14 10.25 1.34 -19.89
N LEU A 15 10.84 0.73 -18.85
CA LEU A 15 11.86 -0.31 -19.00
C LEU A 15 11.29 -1.56 -19.69
N LEU A 16 10.02 -1.94 -19.38
CA LEU A 16 9.35 -3.04 -20.08
C LEU A 16 9.16 -2.72 -21.56
N VAL A 17 8.64 -1.54 -21.90
CA VAL A 17 8.42 -1.13 -23.30
C VAL A 17 9.75 -1.07 -24.04
N LEU A 18 10.80 -0.53 -23.43
CA LEU A 18 12.14 -0.54 -24.02
C LEU A 18 12.66 -1.97 -24.22
N GLY A 19 12.50 -2.86 -23.22
CA GLY A 19 12.90 -4.26 -23.34
C GLY A 19 12.17 -4.99 -24.44
N MET A 20 10.89 -4.71 -24.64
CA MET A 20 10.06 -5.29 -25.73
C MET A 20 10.44 -4.74 -27.11
N SER A 21 11.04 -3.54 -27.18
CA SER A 21 11.44 -2.90 -28.45
C SER A 21 12.90 -3.23 -28.85
N ILE A 22 13.69 -3.86 -27.97
CA ILE A 22 15.06 -4.31 -28.27
C ILE A 22 15.00 -5.63 -29.02
N GLY A 23 15.55 -5.71 -30.21
CA GLY A 23 15.64 -6.95 -31.00
C GLY A 23 15.13 -6.83 -32.45
N GLY A 24 14.89 -5.58 -32.89
CA GLY A 24 14.62 -5.27 -34.31
C GLY A 24 15.83 -5.52 -35.22
N GLU A 25 15.59 -5.59 -36.53
CA GLU A 25 16.67 -5.69 -37.49
C GLU A 25 17.65 -4.51 -37.36
N PRO A 26 18.96 -4.77 -37.47
CA PRO A 26 20.00 -3.74 -37.30
C PRO A 26 19.92 -2.54 -38.26
N THR A 27 19.02 -2.60 -39.24
CA THR A 27 18.78 -1.54 -40.23
C THR A 27 17.90 -0.40 -39.74
N ILE A 28 17.11 -0.60 -38.63
CA ILE A 28 16.11 0.38 -38.15
C ILE A 28 16.60 1.08 -36.84
N GLY A 29 17.71 0.63 -36.28
CA GLY A 29 18.25 1.12 -35.01
C GLY A 29 18.00 0.16 -33.83
N PRO A 30 18.47 0.51 -32.62
CA PRO A 30 18.41 -0.40 -31.46
C PRO A 30 16.98 -0.60 -30.93
N PHE A 31 16.01 0.21 -31.32
CA PHE A 31 14.62 0.13 -30.83
C PHE A 31 13.64 0.07 -31.98
N ASP A 32 12.88 -1.04 -32.04
CA ASP A 32 11.80 -1.24 -33.00
C ASP A 32 10.46 -1.32 -32.28
N PHE A 33 9.74 -0.21 -32.24
CA PHE A 33 8.43 -0.13 -31.61
C PHE A 33 7.32 -0.87 -32.34
N THR A 34 7.55 -1.32 -33.59
CA THR A 34 6.54 -2.14 -34.32
C THR A 34 6.35 -3.49 -33.67
N GLN A 35 7.35 -3.98 -32.96
CA GLN A 35 7.29 -5.25 -32.22
C GLN A 35 6.28 -5.23 -31.05
N LEU A 36 5.93 -4.03 -30.51
CA LEU A 36 4.91 -3.94 -29.48
C LEU A 36 3.54 -4.47 -29.96
N ALA A 37 3.26 -4.40 -31.26
CA ALA A 37 2.03 -4.95 -31.80
C ALA A 37 1.89 -6.46 -31.58
N ASN A 38 3.01 -7.19 -31.51
CA ASN A 38 3.03 -8.62 -31.24
C ASN A 38 2.53 -9.00 -29.84
N PHE A 39 2.58 -8.04 -28.90
CA PHE A 39 2.09 -8.23 -27.54
C PHE A 39 0.61 -7.85 -27.38
N GLY A 40 -0.04 -7.31 -28.41
CA GLY A 40 -1.44 -6.91 -28.41
C GLY A 40 -2.37 -8.06 -28.77
N ASP A 41 -2.84 -8.85 -27.80
CA ASP A 41 -3.80 -9.93 -28.03
C ASP A 41 -5.08 -9.72 -27.22
N ALA A 42 -6.22 -9.57 -27.91
CA ALA A 42 -7.51 -9.31 -27.29
C ALA A 42 -7.99 -10.48 -26.41
N ALA A 43 -7.75 -11.73 -26.83
CA ALA A 43 -8.15 -12.90 -26.07
C ALA A 43 -7.40 -12.95 -24.72
N SER A 44 -6.10 -12.70 -24.74
CA SER A 44 -5.25 -12.63 -23.54
C SER A 44 -5.71 -11.53 -22.56
N ILE A 45 -6.10 -10.36 -23.09
CA ILE A 45 -6.65 -9.27 -22.28
C ILE A 45 -7.94 -9.72 -21.59
N PHE A 46 -8.89 -10.29 -22.32
CA PHE A 46 -10.17 -10.75 -21.73
C PHE A 46 -9.96 -11.84 -20.69
N ILE A 47 -9.07 -12.79 -20.92
CA ILE A 47 -8.80 -13.88 -19.96
C ILE A 47 -8.21 -13.31 -18.68
N VAL A 48 -7.14 -12.52 -18.77
CA VAL A 48 -6.39 -12.08 -17.58
C VAL A 48 -7.11 -10.96 -16.84
N PHE A 49 -7.45 -9.87 -17.53
CA PHE A 49 -8.15 -8.74 -16.90
C PHE A 49 -9.58 -9.11 -16.51
N GLY A 50 -10.32 -9.80 -17.39
CA GLY A 50 -11.69 -10.23 -17.12
C GLY A 50 -11.75 -11.21 -15.96
N GLY A 51 -10.88 -12.23 -15.95
CA GLY A 51 -10.79 -13.21 -14.88
C GLY A 51 -10.39 -12.59 -13.54
N THR A 52 -9.37 -11.73 -13.54
CA THR A 52 -8.94 -11.00 -12.32
C THR A 52 -10.06 -10.11 -11.80
N LEU A 53 -10.72 -9.35 -12.66
CA LEU A 53 -11.84 -8.47 -12.29
C LEU A 53 -13.03 -9.28 -11.73
N ALA A 54 -13.36 -10.40 -12.36
CA ALA A 54 -14.42 -11.29 -11.90
C ALA A 54 -14.12 -11.83 -10.48
N THR A 55 -12.86 -12.21 -10.20
CA THR A 55 -12.43 -12.64 -8.87
C THR A 55 -12.55 -11.54 -7.82
N ILE A 56 -12.17 -10.29 -8.16
CA ILE A 56 -12.33 -9.14 -7.27
C ILE A 56 -13.81 -8.92 -6.96
N ILE A 57 -14.67 -8.97 -7.97
CA ILE A 57 -16.12 -8.76 -7.83
C ILE A 57 -16.76 -9.87 -6.98
N ALA A 58 -16.40 -11.12 -7.23
CA ALA A 58 -16.94 -12.26 -6.51
C ALA A 58 -16.49 -12.32 -5.03
N GLY A 59 -15.28 -11.83 -4.75
CA GLY A 59 -14.66 -11.95 -3.42
C GLY A 59 -14.83 -10.74 -2.51
N ASN A 60 -15.49 -9.64 -2.96
CA ASN A 60 -15.55 -8.40 -2.18
C ASN A 60 -16.96 -7.77 -2.22
N PRO A 61 -17.38 -7.07 -1.13
CA PRO A 61 -18.66 -6.37 -1.10
C PRO A 61 -18.74 -5.28 -2.18
N GLY A 62 -19.90 -5.14 -2.84
CA GLY A 62 -20.09 -4.16 -3.91
C GLY A 62 -19.81 -2.71 -3.51
N LYS A 63 -20.04 -2.35 -2.23
CA LYS A 63 -19.72 -1.03 -1.68
C LYS A 63 -18.21 -0.71 -1.70
N MET A 64 -17.36 -1.73 -1.58
CA MET A 64 -15.89 -1.58 -1.64
C MET A 64 -15.44 -1.38 -3.09
N ILE A 65 -16.00 -2.17 -4.01
CA ILE A 65 -15.70 -2.09 -5.44
C ILE A 65 -16.09 -0.73 -6.02
N ALA A 66 -17.24 -0.18 -5.62
CA ALA A 66 -17.69 1.14 -6.05
C ALA A 66 -16.74 2.28 -5.64
N LYS A 67 -15.90 2.08 -4.62
CA LYS A 67 -14.88 3.04 -4.17
C LYS A 67 -13.53 2.91 -4.89
N PHE A 68 -13.38 1.96 -5.81
CA PHE A 68 -12.14 1.73 -6.55
C PHE A 68 -11.52 3.01 -7.15
N PRO A 69 -12.26 3.88 -7.88
CA PRO A 69 -11.69 5.11 -8.41
C PRO A 69 -11.22 6.07 -7.30
N ARG A 70 -11.87 6.04 -6.13
CA ARG A 70 -11.46 6.85 -4.97
C ARG A 70 -10.14 6.35 -4.38
N HIS A 71 -9.91 5.03 -4.35
CA HIS A 71 -8.66 4.45 -3.85
C HIS A 71 -7.48 4.89 -4.72
N ILE A 72 -7.65 4.88 -6.05
CA ILE A 72 -6.63 5.40 -6.98
C ILE A 72 -6.38 6.89 -6.71
N GLY A 73 -7.42 7.70 -6.54
CA GLY A 73 -7.30 9.11 -6.18
C GLY A 73 -6.52 9.34 -4.87
N ILE A 74 -6.72 8.48 -3.87
CA ILE A 74 -5.98 8.54 -2.60
C ILE A 74 -4.49 8.27 -2.81
N ILE A 75 -4.11 7.33 -3.67
CA ILE A 75 -2.72 6.99 -3.96
C ILE A 75 -1.98 8.19 -4.59
N PHE A 76 -2.66 8.93 -5.47
CA PHE A 76 -2.08 10.10 -6.14
C PHE A 76 -2.12 11.39 -5.29
N ASN A 77 -3.09 11.54 -4.37
CA ASN A 77 -3.27 12.75 -3.56
C ASN A 77 -2.87 12.49 -2.11
N GLN A 78 -1.62 12.76 -1.78
CA GLN A 78 -1.06 12.50 -0.45
C GLN A 78 -1.41 13.61 0.54
N LYS A 79 -2.24 13.32 1.55
CA LYS A 79 -2.08 13.97 2.86
C LYS A 79 -0.78 13.41 3.46
N LYS A 80 0.19 14.24 3.71
CA LYS A 80 1.40 13.85 4.44
C LYS A 80 1.05 13.83 5.92
N PHE A 81 1.09 12.65 6.52
CA PHE A 81 1.13 12.54 7.97
C PHE A 81 2.53 13.00 8.42
N ASN A 82 2.58 13.99 9.27
CA ASN A 82 3.83 14.51 9.84
C ASN A 82 3.84 14.30 11.35
N PRO A 83 4.46 13.23 11.84
CA PRO A 83 4.49 12.95 13.28
C PRO A 83 5.09 14.08 14.11
N SER A 84 6.11 14.78 13.58
CA SER A 84 6.73 15.89 14.30
C SER A 84 5.77 17.06 14.51
N SER A 85 4.94 17.39 13.50
CA SER A 85 3.90 18.43 13.62
C SER A 85 2.85 18.06 14.68
N VAL A 86 2.46 16.77 14.70
CA VAL A 86 1.51 16.27 15.72
C VAL A 86 2.08 16.40 17.12
N ILE A 87 3.37 16.08 17.32
CA ILE A 87 4.04 16.24 18.63
C ILE A 87 4.07 17.72 19.04
N ASP A 88 4.39 18.63 18.11
CA ASP A 88 4.42 20.06 18.40
C ASP A 88 3.03 20.58 18.83
N GLU A 89 1.97 20.17 18.14
CA GLU A 89 0.60 20.49 18.52
C GLU A 89 0.22 19.94 19.90
N ILE A 90 0.55 18.66 20.19
CA ILE A 90 0.31 18.04 21.50
C ILE A 90 1.02 18.83 22.62
N VAL A 91 2.27 19.24 22.40
CA VAL A 91 3.04 20.02 23.38
C VAL A 91 2.43 21.39 23.60
N GLU A 92 1.91 22.05 22.55
CA GLU A 92 1.15 23.31 22.68
C GLU A 92 -0.11 23.12 23.54
N PHE A 93 -0.91 22.06 23.27
CA PHE A 93 -2.08 21.73 24.08
C PHE A 93 -1.71 21.45 25.56
N ALA A 94 -0.62 20.71 25.79
CA ALA A 94 -0.14 20.46 27.15
C ALA A 94 0.25 21.75 27.91
N GLN A 95 0.85 22.73 27.21
CA GLN A 95 1.18 24.03 27.80
C GLN A 95 -0.08 24.83 28.18
N ILE A 96 -1.11 24.81 27.31
CA ILE A 96 -2.39 25.48 27.58
C ILE A 96 -3.10 24.82 28.76
N ALA A 97 -3.21 23.49 28.76
CA ALA A 97 -3.84 22.73 29.84
C ALA A 97 -3.18 22.99 31.20
N ARG A 98 -1.85 23.06 31.21
CA ARG A 98 -1.09 23.30 32.46
C ARG A 98 -1.27 24.73 33.03
N LYS A 99 -1.46 25.73 32.16
CA LYS A 99 -1.64 27.13 32.56
C LYS A 99 -3.08 27.44 32.92
N ASN A 100 -4.03 26.98 32.12
CA ASN A 100 -5.41 27.44 32.13
C ASN A 100 -6.43 26.32 32.47
N GLY A 101 -5.94 25.09 32.71
CA GLY A 101 -6.79 23.93 32.92
C GLY A 101 -7.33 23.29 31.63
N LEU A 102 -7.92 22.08 31.76
CA LEU A 102 -8.39 21.29 30.62
C LEU A 102 -9.52 21.96 29.85
N LEU A 103 -10.41 22.71 30.52
CA LEU A 103 -11.52 23.42 29.88
C LEU A 103 -11.04 24.45 28.84
N ALA A 104 -9.85 25.05 29.03
CA ALA A 104 -9.30 26.02 28.10
C ALA A 104 -8.87 25.40 26.75
N LEU A 105 -8.80 24.08 26.67
CA LEU A 105 -8.47 23.36 25.44
C LEU A 105 -9.62 23.37 24.41
N GLU A 106 -10.88 23.56 24.85
CA GLU A 106 -12.05 23.51 23.99
C GLU A 106 -11.99 24.50 22.82
N GLU A 107 -11.64 25.75 23.10
CA GLU A 107 -11.55 26.80 22.08
C GLU A 107 -10.48 26.46 21.03
N ARG A 108 -9.31 25.98 21.47
CA ARG A 108 -8.21 25.60 20.57
C ARG A 108 -8.51 24.31 19.80
N ALA A 109 -9.17 23.33 20.44
CA ALA A 109 -9.59 22.07 19.80
C ALA A 109 -10.57 22.31 18.66
N ASN A 110 -11.44 23.35 18.76
CA ASN A 110 -12.35 23.70 17.68
C ASN A 110 -11.66 24.21 16.41
N GLN A 111 -10.39 24.63 16.51
CA GLN A 111 -9.58 25.10 15.38
C GLN A 111 -8.77 23.98 14.71
N LEU A 112 -8.74 22.77 15.30
CA LEU A 112 -8.04 21.64 14.73
C LEU A 112 -8.68 21.15 13.43
N GLU A 113 -7.85 20.91 12.42
CA GLU A 113 -8.28 20.33 11.14
C GLU A 113 -8.50 18.81 11.24
N ASP A 114 -7.76 18.14 12.14
CA ASP A 114 -7.88 16.69 12.34
C ASP A 114 -9.05 16.36 13.24
N PRO A 115 -10.11 15.70 12.71
CA PRO A 115 -11.29 15.36 13.48
C PRO A 115 -11.01 14.32 14.58
N PHE A 116 -10.00 13.46 14.43
CA PHE A 116 -9.63 12.48 15.45
C PHE A 116 -8.96 13.18 16.64
N PHE A 117 -8.02 14.10 16.38
CA PHE A 117 -7.38 14.87 17.43
C PHE A 117 -8.38 15.75 18.17
N LYS A 118 -9.24 16.45 17.43
CA LYS A 118 -10.32 17.23 18.02
C LYS A 118 -11.20 16.38 18.95
N LYS A 119 -11.69 15.23 18.48
CA LYS A 119 -12.47 14.29 19.29
C LYS A 119 -11.73 13.87 20.55
N SER A 120 -10.44 13.55 20.41
CA SER A 120 -9.61 13.10 21.54
C SER A 120 -9.49 14.16 22.63
N ILE A 121 -9.26 15.43 22.25
CA ILE A 121 -9.19 16.55 23.20
C ILE A 121 -10.56 16.79 23.85
N MET A 122 -11.65 16.77 23.08
CA MET A 122 -13.00 16.99 23.64
C MET A 122 -13.38 15.94 24.69
N LEU A 123 -12.97 14.68 24.48
CA LEU A 123 -13.22 13.61 25.45
C LEU A 123 -12.60 13.88 26.83
N ILE A 124 -11.39 14.45 26.87
CA ILE A 124 -10.75 14.80 28.17
C ILE A 124 -11.29 16.11 28.75
N VAL A 125 -11.71 17.06 27.92
CA VAL A 125 -12.38 18.29 28.35
C VAL A 125 -13.72 17.99 29.02
N ASP A 126 -14.47 17.00 28.49
CA ASP A 126 -15.73 16.52 29.06
C ASP A 126 -15.57 15.75 30.38
N GLY A 127 -14.35 15.57 30.87
CA GLY A 127 -14.05 14.93 32.15
C GLY A 127 -14.26 13.42 32.15
N ASN A 128 -14.19 12.78 30.97
CA ASN A 128 -14.29 11.32 30.88
C ASN A 128 -13.10 10.64 31.56
N ASP A 129 -13.33 9.42 32.06
CA ASP A 129 -12.33 8.58 32.67
C ASP A 129 -11.20 8.22 31.69
N SER A 130 -9.96 8.31 32.15
CA SER A 130 -8.76 8.12 31.32
C SER A 130 -8.72 6.76 30.62
N ASP A 131 -9.07 5.69 31.34
CA ASP A 131 -9.01 4.33 30.79
C ASP A 131 -10.09 4.16 29.70
N LYS A 132 -11.30 4.69 29.93
CA LYS A 132 -12.38 4.65 28.93
C LYS A 132 -12.04 5.47 27.69
N VAL A 133 -11.38 6.64 27.84
CA VAL A 133 -10.94 7.44 26.70
C VAL A 133 -9.89 6.70 25.90
N ARG A 134 -8.90 6.11 26.57
CA ARG A 134 -7.87 5.29 25.92
C ARG A 134 -8.47 4.14 25.14
N ASP A 135 -9.35 3.36 25.75
CA ASP A 135 -10.01 2.20 25.12
C ASP A 135 -10.82 2.61 23.89
N MET A 136 -11.59 3.70 24.00
CA MET A 136 -12.39 4.23 22.89
C MET A 136 -11.52 4.68 21.71
N LEU A 137 -10.46 5.44 21.99
CA LEU A 137 -9.58 5.94 20.93
C LEU A 137 -8.76 4.82 20.29
N THR A 138 -8.30 3.85 21.07
CA THR A 138 -7.60 2.66 20.55
C THR A 138 -8.54 1.83 19.65
N SER A 139 -9.78 1.62 20.09
CA SER A 139 -10.78 0.92 19.26
C SER A 139 -11.09 1.67 17.95
N ASP A 140 -11.12 3.01 17.97
CA ASP A 140 -11.29 3.81 16.75
C ASP A 140 -10.12 3.61 15.76
N ILE A 141 -8.88 3.51 16.27
CA ILE A 141 -7.69 3.24 15.46
C ILE A 141 -7.76 1.85 14.85
N GLU A 142 -8.08 0.83 15.65
CA GLU A 142 -8.19 -0.56 15.19
C GLU A 142 -9.26 -0.71 14.10
N GLN A 143 -10.43 -0.09 14.30
CA GLN A 143 -11.52 -0.12 13.32
C GLN A 143 -11.14 0.61 12.02
N LEU A 144 -10.34 1.68 12.10
CA LEU A 144 -9.84 2.38 10.92
C LEU A 144 -8.86 1.48 10.16
N SER A 145 -7.85 0.95 10.85
CA SER A 145 -6.83 0.07 10.27
C SER A 145 -7.46 -1.17 9.63
N THR A 146 -8.42 -1.80 10.29
CA THR A 146 -9.17 -2.92 9.71
C THR A 146 -9.84 -2.54 8.38
N ARG A 147 -10.48 -1.36 8.30
CA ARG A 147 -11.11 -0.91 7.05
C ARG A 147 -10.08 -0.61 5.95
N HIS A 148 -8.89 -0.14 6.29
CA HIS A 148 -7.81 0.10 5.34
C HIS A 148 -7.18 -1.21 4.88
N ASP A 149 -6.99 -2.16 5.80
CA ASP A 149 -6.47 -3.50 5.48
C ASP A 149 -7.41 -4.29 4.57
N ASP A 150 -8.72 -4.20 4.78
CA ASP A 150 -9.73 -4.79 3.88
C ASP A 150 -9.52 -4.31 2.43
N VAL A 151 -9.23 -3.00 2.25
CA VAL A 151 -8.98 -2.43 0.92
C VAL A 151 -7.64 -2.91 0.36
N ALA A 152 -6.57 -2.90 1.14
CA ALA A 152 -5.25 -3.40 0.72
C ALA A 152 -5.30 -4.88 0.34
N SER A 153 -5.97 -5.69 1.16
CA SER A 153 -6.21 -7.12 0.95
C SER A 153 -6.97 -7.42 -0.36
N MET A 154 -7.91 -6.55 -0.76
CA MET A 154 -8.58 -6.66 -2.06
C MET A 154 -7.57 -6.59 -3.22
N TYR A 155 -6.61 -5.66 -3.18
CA TYR A 155 -5.56 -5.54 -4.20
C TYR A 155 -4.56 -6.69 -4.15
N GLU A 156 -4.26 -7.24 -2.98
CA GLU A 156 -3.42 -8.44 -2.84
C GLU A 156 -4.08 -9.67 -3.45
N LYS A 157 -5.39 -9.85 -3.22
CA LYS A 157 -6.17 -10.92 -3.87
C LYS A 157 -6.15 -10.75 -5.38
N ALA A 158 -6.26 -9.51 -5.89
CA ALA A 158 -6.15 -9.21 -7.32
C ALA A 158 -4.76 -9.56 -7.86
N SER A 159 -3.71 -9.23 -7.10
CA SER A 159 -2.32 -9.57 -7.45
C SER A 159 -2.08 -11.08 -7.51
N ALA A 160 -2.66 -11.84 -6.60
CA ALA A 160 -2.56 -13.30 -6.60
C ALA A 160 -3.39 -13.94 -7.76
N ALA A 161 -4.54 -13.37 -8.09
CA ALA A 161 -5.41 -13.85 -9.14
C ALA A 161 -4.86 -13.62 -10.55
N ALA A 162 -4.21 -12.49 -10.81
CA ALA A 162 -3.76 -12.12 -12.15
C ALA A 162 -2.80 -13.15 -12.78
N PRO A 163 -1.74 -13.64 -12.12
CA PRO A 163 -0.89 -14.71 -12.66
C PRO A 163 -1.62 -16.04 -12.77
N ALA A 164 -2.59 -16.33 -11.88
CA ALA A 164 -3.39 -17.55 -11.98
C ALA A 164 -4.22 -17.58 -13.28
N PHE A 165 -4.85 -16.46 -13.64
CA PHE A 165 -5.52 -16.34 -14.94
C PHE A 165 -4.53 -16.31 -16.11
N GLY A 166 -3.31 -15.81 -15.91
CA GLY A 166 -2.21 -15.98 -16.87
C GLY A 166 -1.94 -17.46 -17.17
N MET A 167 -1.85 -18.31 -16.13
CA MET A 167 -1.69 -19.76 -16.32
C MET A 167 -2.92 -20.41 -16.97
N VAL A 168 -4.14 -20.00 -16.63
CA VAL A 168 -5.35 -20.46 -17.33
C VAL A 168 -5.27 -20.16 -18.82
N GLY A 169 -4.84 -18.95 -19.19
CA GLY A 169 -4.65 -18.57 -20.58
C GLY A 169 -3.58 -19.39 -21.28
N THR A 170 -2.50 -19.77 -20.59
CA THR A 170 -1.49 -20.68 -21.12
C THR A 170 -2.10 -22.04 -21.48
N LEU A 171 -2.93 -22.58 -20.58
CA LEU A 171 -3.62 -23.86 -20.85
C LEU A 171 -4.59 -23.74 -22.03
N ILE A 172 -5.34 -22.64 -22.13
CA ILE A 172 -6.25 -22.40 -23.26
C ILE A 172 -5.47 -22.34 -24.58
N GLY A 173 -4.35 -21.60 -24.63
CA GLY A 173 -3.50 -21.52 -25.83
C GLY A 173 -2.93 -22.88 -26.23
N LEU A 174 -2.45 -23.66 -25.27
CA LEU A 174 -1.92 -25.00 -25.53
C LEU A 174 -2.99 -25.98 -25.98
N ILE A 175 -4.19 -25.94 -25.39
CA ILE A 175 -5.32 -26.76 -25.81
C ILE A 175 -5.70 -26.43 -27.26
N ASN A 176 -5.85 -25.14 -27.60
CA ASN A 176 -6.16 -24.72 -28.96
C ASN A 176 -5.09 -25.15 -29.97
N MET A 177 -3.82 -25.02 -29.58
CA MET A 177 -2.69 -25.48 -30.38
C MET A 177 -2.79 -26.98 -30.69
N LEU A 178 -3.08 -27.81 -29.69
CA LEU A 178 -3.21 -29.26 -29.86
C LEU A 178 -4.43 -29.67 -30.69
N VAL A 179 -5.57 -28.98 -30.51
CA VAL A 179 -6.80 -29.22 -31.30
C VAL A 179 -6.63 -28.84 -32.75
N ASN A 180 -5.88 -27.77 -33.01
CA ASN A 180 -5.67 -27.23 -34.38
C ASN A 180 -4.44 -27.87 -35.07
N MET A 181 -3.77 -28.85 -34.46
CA MET A 181 -2.63 -29.56 -35.02
C MET A 181 -3.13 -30.56 -36.04
N ASP A 182 -2.93 -30.26 -37.35
CA ASP A 182 -3.24 -31.16 -38.44
C ASP A 182 -2.01 -32.04 -38.77
N PRO A 183 -2.13 -33.36 -38.70
CA PRO A 183 -1.00 -34.27 -39.00
C PRO A 183 -0.54 -34.22 -40.47
N GLU A 184 -1.41 -33.79 -41.41
CA GLU A 184 -1.14 -33.80 -42.85
C GLU A 184 -0.95 -32.41 -43.49
N GLY A 185 -1.35 -31.35 -42.81
CA GLY A 185 -1.34 -30.01 -43.37
C GLY A 185 -0.74 -28.95 -42.51
N GLY A 186 0.51 -28.70 -42.63
CA GLY A 186 1.27 -27.52 -42.19
C GLY A 186 0.75 -26.66 -41.02
N SER A 187 1.56 -26.45 -40.04
CA SER A 187 1.35 -25.83 -38.72
C SER A 187 1.11 -24.31 -38.75
N SER A 188 0.21 -23.78 -39.58
CA SER A 188 0.02 -22.32 -39.70
C SER A 188 -0.51 -21.61 -38.44
N ASN A 189 -1.14 -22.31 -37.51
CA ASN A 189 -1.72 -21.72 -36.29
C ASN A 189 -0.94 -21.95 -35.03
N ILE A 190 0.07 -22.82 -35.01
CA ILE A 190 0.86 -23.15 -33.81
C ILE A 190 1.49 -21.91 -33.18
N GLY A 191 2.06 -21.04 -34.03
CA GLY A 191 2.70 -19.81 -33.54
C GLY A 191 1.71 -18.83 -32.91
N LYS A 192 0.49 -18.75 -33.44
CA LYS A 192 -0.56 -17.87 -32.89
C LYS A 192 -1.08 -18.37 -31.55
N ASP A 193 -1.40 -19.66 -31.45
CA ASP A 193 -1.95 -20.24 -30.21
C ASP A 193 -0.90 -20.26 -29.09
N MET A 194 0.36 -20.50 -29.45
CA MET A 194 1.49 -20.38 -28.51
C MET A 194 1.75 -18.94 -28.09
N GLY A 195 1.53 -17.97 -29.00
CA GLY A 195 1.57 -16.55 -28.69
C GLY A 195 0.56 -16.17 -27.61
N VAL A 196 -0.70 -16.60 -27.75
CA VAL A 196 -1.74 -16.37 -26.72
C VAL A 196 -1.30 -16.95 -25.36
N ALA A 197 -0.76 -18.18 -25.33
CA ALA A 197 -0.29 -18.81 -24.12
C ALA A 197 0.80 -17.99 -23.39
N LEU A 198 1.76 -17.45 -24.13
CA LEU A 198 2.86 -16.67 -23.56
C LEU A 198 2.41 -15.26 -23.13
N ILE A 199 1.59 -14.59 -23.94
CA ILE A 199 1.11 -13.23 -23.70
C ILE A 199 0.19 -13.18 -22.48
N THR A 200 -0.66 -14.18 -22.25
CA THR A 200 -1.51 -14.23 -21.05
C THR A 200 -0.68 -14.28 -19.77
N THR A 201 0.35 -15.11 -19.74
CA THR A 201 1.26 -15.19 -18.57
C THR A 201 1.99 -13.86 -18.36
N PHE A 202 2.48 -13.25 -19.41
CA PHE A 202 3.13 -11.95 -19.39
C PHE A 202 2.21 -10.86 -18.79
N TYR A 203 0.97 -10.77 -19.25
CA TYR A 203 -0.01 -9.83 -18.69
C TYR A 203 -0.31 -10.10 -17.22
N GLY A 204 -0.48 -11.37 -16.84
CA GLY A 204 -0.72 -11.75 -15.46
C GLY A 204 0.37 -11.28 -14.51
N VAL A 205 1.64 -11.49 -14.89
CA VAL A 205 2.81 -11.10 -14.08
C VAL A 205 2.95 -9.58 -13.99
N ILE A 206 2.74 -8.84 -15.09
CA ILE A 206 2.79 -7.38 -15.09
C ILE A 206 1.71 -6.79 -14.19
N LEU A 207 0.46 -7.22 -14.34
CA LEU A 207 -0.65 -6.76 -13.51
C LEU A 207 -0.38 -6.99 -12.02
N ALA A 208 0.11 -8.18 -11.67
CA ALA A 208 0.41 -8.51 -10.28
C ALA A 208 1.51 -7.59 -9.72
N ASN A 209 2.66 -7.52 -10.38
CA ASN A 209 3.87 -6.96 -9.78
C ASN A 209 4.05 -5.45 -10.06
N LEU A 210 3.54 -4.93 -11.18
CA LEU A 210 3.64 -3.50 -11.48
C LEU A 210 2.41 -2.69 -11.11
N VAL A 211 1.24 -3.34 -10.96
CA VAL A 211 0.01 -2.62 -10.66
C VAL A 211 -0.51 -2.95 -9.26
N PHE A 212 -0.95 -4.19 -9.02
CA PHE A 212 -1.68 -4.53 -7.81
C PHE A 212 -0.81 -4.56 -6.55
N ASN A 213 0.35 -5.20 -6.58
CA ASN A 213 1.26 -5.26 -5.43
C ASN A 213 1.75 -3.88 -4.97
N PRO A 214 2.23 -2.98 -5.86
CA PRO A 214 2.64 -1.64 -5.45
C PRO A 214 1.47 -0.82 -4.85
N ILE A 215 0.24 -1.00 -5.37
CA ILE A 215 -0.95 -0.35 -4.82
C ILE A 215 -1.22 -0.84 -3.40
N ALA A 216 -1.26 -2.17 -3.19
CA ALA A 216 -1.51 -2.77 -1.88
C ALA A 216 -0.47 -2.31 -0.84
N ASN A 217 0.82 -2.38 -1.19
CA ASN A 217 1.91 -1.96 -0.32
C ASN A 217 1.84 -0.46 0.01
N ASN A 218 1.52 0.40 -0.96
CA ASN A 218 1.37 1.84 -0.71
C ASN A 218 0.21 2.15 0.23
N LEU A 219 -0.90 1.43 0.10
CA LEU A 219 -2.05 1.59 1.00
C LEU A 219 -1.70 1.15 2.43
N ARG A 220 -0.96 0.05 2.61
CA ARG A 220 -0.49 -0.40 3.93
C ARG A 220 0.48 0.57 4.58
N THR A 221 1.50 1.02 3.85
CA THR A 221 2.44 2.02 4.38
C THR A 221 1.72 3.28 4.85
N ARG A 222 0.68 3.70 4.13
CA ARG A 222 -0.12 4.86 4.53
C ARG A 222 -0.96 4.63 5.77
N ASP A 223 -1.52 3.44 5.91
CA ASP A 223 -2.26 3.07 7.12
C ASP A 223 -1.32 3.05 8.32
N GLU A 224 -0.11 2.51 8.18
CA GLU A 224 0.92 2.51 9.21
C GLU A 224 1.30 3.95 9.64
N GLU A 225 1.52 4.86 8.68
CA GLU A 225 1.81 6.28 8.95
C GLU A 225 0.64 6.98 9.67
N GLU A 226 -0.61 6.72 9.24
CA GLU A 226 -1.79 7.29 9.87
C GLU A 226 -2.01 6.74 11.28
N CYS A 227 -1.89 5.43 11.46
CA CYS A 227 -2.03 4.78 12.76
C CYS A 227 -0.97 5.25 13.75
N LEU A 228 0.27 5.43 13.30
CA LEU A 228 1.35 5.99 14.13
C LEU A 228 1.01 7.39 14.63
N CYS A 229 0.56 8.29 13.74
CA CYS A 229 0.15 9.64 14.14
C CYS A 229 -1.02 9.62 15.14
N ARG A 230 -2.01 8.74 14.94
CA ARG A 230 -3.14 8.59 15.85
C ARG A 230 -2.72 8.02 17.22
N GLN A 231 -1.80 7.07 17.24
CA GLN A 231 -1.24 6.55 18.48
C GLN A 231 -0.49 7.63 19.27
N LEU A 232 0.29 8.48 18.57
CA LEU A 232 0.92 9.65 19.21
C LEU A 232 -0.11 10.60 19.82
N ILE A 233 -1.24 10.83 19.14
CA ILE A 233 -2.33 11.65 19.67
C ILE A 233 -2.90 11.01 20.93
N VAL A 234 -3.17 9.70 20.94
CA VAL A 234 -3.72 9.01 22.12
C VAL A 234 -2.76 9.14 23.31
N GLU A 235 -1.47 8.81 23.12
CA GLU A 235 -0.48 8.90 24.20
C GLU A 235 -0.30 10.36 24.69
N GLY A 236 -0.30 11.32 23.77
CA GLY A 236 -0.20 12.74 24.11
C GLY A 236 -1.42 13.25 24.89
N VAL A 237 -2.63 12.88 24.46
CA VAL A 237 -3.88 13.28 25.13
C VAL A 237 -3.97 12.67 26.54
N MET A 238 -3.56 11.40 26.71
CA MET A 238 -3.47 10.77 28.04
C MET A 238 -2.45 11.48 28.95
N ALA A 239 -1.31 11.86 28.39
CA ALA A 239 -0.30 12.62 29.13
C ALA A 239 -0.77 14.04 29.50
N ILE A 240 -1.56 14.70 28.67
CA ILE A 240 -2.21 15.99 28.96
C ILE A 240 -3.20 15.82 30.09
N GLN A 241 -4.05 14.80 30.04
CA GLN A 241 -5.07 14.54 31.08
C GLN A 241 -4.44 14.24 32.43
N SER A 242 -3.31 13.51 32.48
CA SER A 242 -2.56 13.24 33.68
C SER A 242 -1.73 14.42 34.20
N GLY A 243 -1.67 15.54 33.48
CA GLY A 243 -0.94 16.75 33.88
C GLY A 243 0.57 16.62 33.76
N GLU A 244 1.11 15.74 32.92
CA GLU A 244 2.53 15.58 32.70
C GLU A 244 3.21 16.87 32.20
N ASN A 245 4.52 16.99 32.43
CA ASN A 245 5.28 18.17 32.01
C ASN A 245 5.39 18.19 30.48
N PRO A 246 5.08 19.32 29.78
CA PRO A 246 5.16 19.42 28.31
C PRO A 246 6.52 19.03 27.72
N LYS A 247 7.64 19.27 28.46
CA LYS A 247 8.97 18.81 28.04
C LYS A 247 9.08 17.28 28.05
N PHE A 248 8.57 16.67 29.12
CA PHE A 248 8.56 15.22 29.26
C PHE A 248 7.67 14.55 28.20
N ILE A 249 6.50 15.15 27.91
CA ILE A 249 5.61 14.70 26.85
C ILE A 249 6.35 14.67 25.50
N ARG A 250 7.10 15.73 25.17
CA ARG A 250 7.90 15.79 23.94
C ARG A 250 8.92 14.65 23.88
N GLU A 251 9.74 14.49 24.91
CA GLU A 251 10.76 13.43 24.95
C GLU A 251 10.14 12.03 24.85
N LYS A 252 9.01 11.80 25.53
CA LYS A 252 8.26 10.53 25.48
C LYS A 252 7.76 10.22 24.06
N LEU A 253 7.16 11.20 23.38
CA LEU A 253 6.61 11.02 22.04
C LEU A 253 7.69 10.93 20.94
N GLU A 254 8.80 11.67 21.09
CA GLU A 254 9.97 11.54 20.20
C GLU A 254 10.63 10.16 20.36
N GLY A 255 10.77 9.66 21.58
CA GLY A 255 11.25 8.30 21.83
C GLY A 255 10.34 7.21 21.26
N TYR A 256 9.04 7.46 21.21
CA TYR A 256 8.08 6.56 20.57
C TYR A 256 8.29 6.48 19.05
N LEU A 257 8.64 7.59 18.41
CA LEU A 257 8.99 7.62 16.97
C LEU A 257 10.28 6.87 16.68
N GLU A 258 11.33 7.06 17.50
CA GLU A 258 12.62 6.38 17.33
C GLU A 258 12.49 4.86 17.50
N GLN A 259 11.69 4.40 18.46
CA GLN A 259 11.43 2.97 18.66
C GLN A 259 10.72 2.34 17.46
N ASN A 260 9.73 3.01 16.89
CA ASN A 260 9.03 2.54 15.69
C ASN A 260 9.91 2.60 14.44
N ALA A 261 10.79 3.59 14.32
CA ALA A 261 11.76 3.68 13.24
C ALA A 261 12.85 2.58 13.31
N THR A 262 13.22 2.14 14.51
CA THR A 262 14.21 1.07 14.75
C THR A 262 13.57 -0.33 14.75
N GLY A 263 12.30 -0.47 15.09
CA GLY A 263 11.57 -1.74 15.12
C GLY A 263 11.44 -2.41 13.74
N GLY A 264 11.38 -1.63 12.67
CA GLY A 264 11.39 -2.13 11.29
C GLY A 264 12.76 -2.61 10.79
N GLY A 265 13.84 -2.33 11.54
CA GLY A 265 15.23 -2.64 11.14
C GLY A 265 15.96 -3.66 12.02
N SER A 266 15.37 -4.09 13.14
CA SER A 266 16.13 -4.79 14.20
C SER A 266 16.23 -6.31 14.09
N GLU A 267 15.60 -6.95 13.14
CA GLU A 267 15.74 -8.41 12.95
C GLU A 267 17.01 -8.87 12.19
N LYS A 268 17.82 -7.94 11.67
CA LYS A 268 19.00 -8.29 10.83
C LYS A 268 20.39 -8.16 11.49
N LYS A 269 20.50 -7.83 12.79
CA LYS A 269 21.82 -7.59 13.41
C LYS A 269 22.22 -8.51 14.59
N LYS A 270 21.54 -9.63 14.81
CA LYS A 270 21.92 -10.61 15.87
C LYS A 270 22.50 -11.93 15.32
N GLY A 271 23.35 -11.87 14.30
CA GLY A 271 23.91 -13.06 13.67
C GLY A 271 25.34 -12.94 13.15
N ARG A 272 26.17 -11.99 13.68
CA ARG A 272 27.58 -11.96 13.25
C ARG A 272 28.49 -11.33 14.29
N GLY A 273 28.82 -12.09 15.34
CA GLY A 273 29.78 -11.65 16.34
C GLY A 273 30.06 -12.72 17.38
N GLY A 274 30.86 -13.73 17.06
CA GLY A 274 31.24 -14.69 18.05
C GLY A 274 31.98 -15.89 17.48
N ARG A 275 33.13 -15.66 16.82
CA ARG A 275 34.20 -16.66 16.71
C ARG A 275 35.52 -15.92 16.70
N GLY A 276 36.01 -15.70 17.90
CA GLY A 276 37.32 -15.20 18.18
C GLY A 276 38.00 -16.12 19.20
N LYS A 277 39.03 -16.83 18.75
CA LYS A 277 40.29 -17.18 19.46
C LYS A 277 40.21 -17.81 20.83
N GLU A 278 40.58 -19.03 20.90
CA GLU A 278 41.48 -19.72 21.81
C GLU A 278 42.22 -20.76 20.97
N GLN A 279 43.46 -20.64 20.67
CA GLN A 279 44.76 -20.90 21.33
C GLN A 279 44.75 -22.23 22.05
N GLU A 280 45.49 -23.04 21.73
CA GLU A 280 46.84 -23.60 21.63
C GLU A 280 46.74 -24.97 21.04
#